data_1f537ee048a15a47c26bd1035c37a46f
#
_entry.id   1f537ee048a15a47c26bd1035c37a46f
#
_cell.length_a   1.000
_cell.length_b   1.000
_cell.length_c   1.000
_cell.angle_alpha   90.00
_cell.angle_beta   90.00
_cell.angle_gamma   90.00
#
_symmetry.space_group_name_H-M   'P 1'
#
loop_
_entity.id
_entity.type
_entity.pdbx_description
1 polymer ?
#
loop_
_entity_poly.entity_id
_entity_poly.type
_entity_poly.pdbx_seq_one_letter_code
_entity_poly.pdbx_strand_id
1 'polypeptide(L)'
;MKKIILALALATAFSAQAVEYTQVQPEKSTINFVYKQMGVAVDGKFKKFASQLNFDPAKPSAAKATFEVELASVDTGAPEGDQEVAGKPWFNTQAFPTAKFVSSSVKPLGGNRYEVAGQLTIKGKTQPVVAPTTVTIQGDQATFDGSFVIKRADFAIGEGDWADFSVVANEIQVKFKVLASGGK
;
A
#
# COMPACT_ATOMS: atom_id res chain seq x y z
N MET A 1 39.75 -20.76 -58.31
CA MET A 1 38.32 -20.47 -58.03
C MET A 1 38.13 -20.64 -56.53
N LYS A 2 38.16 -19.52 -55.78
CA LYS A 2 37.98 -19.51 -54.29
C LYS A 2 36.48 -19.23 -53.96
N LYS A 3 35.80 -20.21 -53.37
CA LYS A 3 34.43 -20.08 -52.94
C LYS A 3 34.44 -19.44 -51.54
N ILE A 4 33.95 -18.18 -51.41
CA ILE A 4 33.74 -17.49 -50.17
C ILE A 4 32.34 -17.92 -49.65
N ILE A 5 32.29 -18.64 -48.53
CA ILE A 5 31.06 -18.98 -47.84
C ILE A 5 30.77 -17.82 -46.85
N LEU A 6 29.75 -17.04 -47.14
CA LEU A 6 29.26 -15.98 -46.28
C LEU A 6 28.32 -16.60 -45.23
N ALA A 7 28.78 -16.77 -43.97
CA ALA A 7 27.98 -17.24 -42.89
C ALA A 7 27.10 -16.07 -42.36
N LEU A 8 25.81 -16.14 -42.62
CA LEU A 8 24.82 -15.19 -42.11
C LEU A 8 24.50 -15.55 -40.66
N ALA A 9 25.07 -14.83 -39.70
CA ALA A 9 24.70 -14.97 -38.27
C ALA A 9 23.34 -14.35 -38.03
N LEU A 10 22.31 -15.17 -37.84
CA LEU A 10 20.98 -14.73 -37.38
C LEU A 10 21.09 -14.36 -35.89
N ALA A 11 21.15 -13.07 -35.57
CA ALA A 11 21.01 -12.57 -34.23
C ALA A 11 19.52 -12.66 -33.85
N THR A 12 19.15 -13.66 -33.07
CA THR A 12 17.82 -13.73 -32.44
C THR A 12 17.80 -12.69 -31.33
N ALA A 13 17.15 -11.57 -31.57
CA ALA A 13 16.80 -10.60 -30.53
C ALA A 13 15.73 -11.24 -29.58
N PHE A 14 16.17 -11.69 -28.42
CA PHE A 14 15.22 -11.99 -27.33
C PHE A 14 14.58 -10.68 -26.92
N SER A 15 13.32 -10.48 -27.30
CA SER A 15 12.48 -9.44 -26.73
C SER A 15 12.30 -9.76 -25.26
N ALA A 16 13.01 -9.08 -24.37
CA ALA A 16 12.68 -9.08 -22.95
C ALA A 16 11.27 -8.51 -22.82
N GLN A 17 10.28 -9.37 -22.65
CA GLN A 17 8.93 -8.92 -22.33
C GLN A 17 8.99 -8.22 -20.97
N ALA A 18 8.63 -6.94 -20.93
CA ALA A 18 8.48 -6.20 -19.70
C ALA A 18 7.36 -6.88 -18.89
N VAL A 19 7.70 -7.39 -17.71
CA VAL A 19 6.73 -8.02 -16.82
C VAL A 19 6.01 -6.91 -16.08
N GLU A 20 4.69 -6.81 -16.28
CA GLU A 20 3.84 -5.92 -15.49
C GLU A 20 3.24 -6.71 -14.32
N TYR A 21 3.41 -6.18 -13.11
CA TYR A 21 2.83 -6.75 -11.88
C TYR A 21 1.47 -6.13 -11.63
N THR A 22 0.42 -6.92 -11.85
CA THR A 22 -0.99 -6.45 -11.80
C THR A 22 -1.88 -7.28 -10.91
N GLN A 23 -1.49 -8.53 -10.63
CA GLN A 23 -2.31 -9.49 -9.87
C GLN A 23 -1.91 -9.46 -8.40
N VAL A 24 -2.54 -8.59 -7.61
CA VAL A 24 -2.32 -8.56 -6.16
C VAL A 24 -2.92 -9.81 -5.52
N GLN A 25 -2.20 -10.38 -4.55
CA GLN A 25 -2.61 -11.54 -3.76
C GLN A 25 -2.97 -11.08 -2.34
N PRO A 26 -4.24 -10.75 -2.05
CA PRO A 26 -4.64 -10.18 -0.76
C PRO A 26 -4.34 -11.11 0.42
N GLU A 27 -4.49 -12.41 0.23
CA GLU A 27 -4.25 -13.45 1.26
C GLU A 27 -2.77 -13.59 1.66
N LYS A 28 -1.85 -13.06 0.84
CA LYS A 28 -0.39 -13.02 1.09
C LYS A 28 0.11 -11.60 1.34
N SER A 29 -0.81 -10.67 1.48
CA SER A 29 -0.53 -9.25 1.67
C SER A 29 -1.07 -8.79 3.02
N THR A 30 -0.47 -7.74 3.58
CA THR A 30 -0.87 -7.20 4.89
C THR A 30 -0.96 -5.69 4.85
N ILE A 31 -1.95 -5.15 5.56
CA ILE A 31 -2.05 -3.74 5.91
C ILE A 31 -2.18 -3.67 7.43
N ASN A 32 -1.10 -3.23 8.07
CA ASN A 32 -0.98 -3.15 9.52
C ASN A 32 -0.87 -1.68 9.95
N PHE A 33 -1.14 -1.42 11.20
CA PHE A 33 -0.89 -0.11 11.79
C PHE A 33 -0.34 -0.26 13.21
N VAL A 34 0.39 0.76 13.64
CA VAL A 34 0.86 0.88 15.02
C VAL A 34 0.38 2.22 15.56
N TYR A 35 -0.23 2.18 16.72
CA TYR A 35 -0.62 3.37 17.46
C TYR A 35 -0.07 3.32 18.89
N LYS A 36 -0.06 4.44 19.59
CA LYS A 36 0.31 4.47 21.01
C LYS A 36 -0.91 4.75 21.84
N GLN A 37 -1.17 3.90 22.82
CA GLN A 37 -2.18 4.09 23.83
C GLN A 37 -1.49 4.27 25.19
N MET A 38 -1.72 5.43 25.83
CA MET A 38 -1.05 5.78 27.10
C MET A 38 0.47 5.59 27.04
N GLY A 39 1.08 5.95 25.87
CA GLY A 39 2.52 5.81 25.62
C GLY A 39 3.00 4.42 25.19
N VAL A 40 2.15 3.38 25.29
CA VAL A 40 2.49 2.00 24.90
C VAL A 40 2.13 1.77 23.43
N ALA A 41 3.07 1.23 22.66
CA ALA A 41 2.81 0.86 21.27
C ALA A 41 1.90 -0.38 21.20
N VAL A 42 0.87 -0.29 20.36
CA VAL A 42 -0.10 -1.35 20.09
C VAL A 42 -0.16 -1.57 18.59
N ASP A 43 -0.08 -2.82 18.18
CA ASP A 43 -0.22 -3.22 16.78
C ASP A 43 -1.67 -3.55 16.45
N GLY A 44 -2.09 -3.19 15.26
CA GLY A 44 -3.37 -3.59 14.69
C GLY A 44 -3.24 -3.87 13.20
N LYS A 45 -4.30 -4.36 12.60
CA LYS A 45 -4.35 -4.68 11.16
C LYS A 45 -5.74 -4.50 10.58
N PHE A 46 -5.81 -4.46 9.25
CA PHE A 46 -7.05 -4.63 8.51
C PHE A 46 -7.02 -5.99 7.80
N LYS A 47 -8.09 -6.77 7.99
CA LYS A 47 -8.19 -8.15 7.46
C LYS A 47 -8.64 -8.20 6.01
N LYS A 48 -9.26 -7.12 5.49
CA LYS A 48 -9.83 -7.10 4.14
C LYS A 48 -9.52 -5.80 3.42
N PHE A 49 -9.04 -5.94 2.21
CA PHE A 49 -8.86 -4.84 1.25
C PHE A 49 -9.02 -5.33 -0.18
N ALA A 50 -9.35 -4.42 -1.08
CA ALA A 50 -9.28 -4.58 -2.52
C ALA A 50 -8.19 -3.69 -3.08
N SER A 51 -7.63 -4.06 -4.23
CA SER A 51 -6.57 -3.28 -4.85
C SER A 51 -6.60 -3.39 -6.37
N GLN A 52 -6.11 -2.33 -7.01
CA GLN A 52 -5.74 -2.30 -8.43
C GLN A 52 -4.30 -1.83 -8.48
N LEU A 53 -3.43 -2.59 -9.10
CA LEU A 53 -2.02 -2.30 -9.25
C LEU A 53 -1.62 -2.48 -10.70
N ASN A 54 -0.82 -1.56 -11.20
CA ASN A 54 -0.05 -1.72 -12.43
C ASN A 54 1.36 -1.20 -12.15
N PHE A 55 2.35 -2.08 -12.20
CA PHE A 55 3.74 -1.75 -11.98
C PHE A 55 4.63 -2.45 -13.00
N ASP A 56 5.26 -1.66 -13.87
CA ASP A 56 6.34 -2.07 -14.77
C ASP A 56 7.67 -1.52 -14.21
N PRO A 57 8.62 -2.37 -13.78
CA PRO A 57 9.90 -1.90 -13.25
C PRO A 57 10.75 -1.15 -14.29
N ALA A 58 10.49 -1.34 -15.59
CA ALA A 58 11.15 -0.59 -16.67
C ALA A 58 10.54 0.82 -16.84
N LYS A 59 9.29 1.04 -16.36
CA LYS A 59 8.57 2.31 -16.48
C LYS A 59 7.90 2.71 -15.15
N PRO A 60 8.63 2.81 -14.05
CA PRO A 60 8.06 2.98 -12.72
C PRO A 60 7.23 4.27 -12.58
N SER A 61 7.56 5.33 -13.32
CA SER A 61 6.80 6.58 -13.29
C SER A 61 5.40 6.47 -13.90
N ALA A 62 5.11 5.41 -14.65
CA ALA A 62 3.79 5.12 -15.20
C ALA A 62 2.95 4.25 -14.24
N ALA A 63 3.53 3.76 -13.16
CA ALA A 63 2.85 2.89 -12.22
C ALA A 63 1.62 3.54 -11.59
N LYS A 64 0.60 2.73 -11.35
CA LYS A 64 -0.65 3.13 -10.69
C LYS A 64 -1.00 2.13 -9.61
N ALA A 65 -1.48 2.65 -8.48
CA ALA A 65 -1.97 1.83 -7.39
C ALA A 65 -3.23 2.46 -6.77
N THR A 66 -4.25 1.64 -6.56
CA THR A 66 -5.43 2.01 -5.78
C THR A 66 -5.66 0.91 -4.76
N PHE A 67 -5.88 1.30 -3.52
CA PHE A 67 -6.24 0.39 -2.42
C PHE A 67 -7.52 0.88 -1.77
N GLU A 68 -8.43 -0.05 -1.51
CA GLU A 68 -9.66 0.18 -0.77
C GLU A 68 -9.69 -0.79 0.41
N VAL A 69 -9.63 -0.26 1.63
CA VAL A 69 -9.58 -1.03 2.87
C VAL A 69 -10.96 -1.01 3.49
N GLU A 70 -11.54 -2.20 3.77
CA GLU A 70 -12.79 -2.33 4.52
C GLU A 70 -12.54 -1.96 5.98
N LEU A 71 -13.05 -0.81 6.44
CA LEU A 71 -12.78 -0.31 7.78
C LEU A 71 -13.37 -1.18 8.89
N ALA A 72 -14.49 -1.87 8.61
CA ALA A 72 -15.07 -2.83 9.55
C ALA A 72 -14.23 -4.11 9.71
N SER A 73 -13.20 -4.30 8.88
CA SER A 73 -12.27 -5.44 9.00
C SER A 73 -11.11 -5.17 9.96
N VAL A 74 -11.14 -4.05 10.68
CA VAL A 74 -10.13 -3.70 11.67
C VAL A 74 -9.98 -4.78 12.74
N ASP A 75 -8.76 -4.98 13.19
CA ASP A 75 -8.39 -5.87 14.28
C ASP A 75 -7.37 -5.11 15.14
N THR A 76 -7.83 -4.65 16.28
CA THR A 76 -7.02 -3.92 17.27
C THR A 76 -6.39 -4.85 18.31
N GLY A 77 -6.63 -6.17 18.17
CA GLY A 77 -6.22 -7.18 19.12
C GLY A 77 -7.25 -7.46 20.22
N ALA A 78 -8.37 -6.71 20.29
CA ALA A 78 -9.45 -6.92 21.23
C ALA A 78 -10.80 -6.59 20.60
N PRO A 79 -11.84 -7.44 20.77
CA PRO A 79 -13.17 -7.22 20.17
C PRO A 79 -13.82 -5.90 20.60
N GLU A 80 -13.61 -5.47 21.84
CA GLU A 80 -14.11 -4.21 22.38
C GLU A 80 -13.48 -3.01 21.66
N GLY A 81 -12.17 -3.09 21.39
CA GLY A 81 -11.46 -2.08 20.61
C GLY A 81 -11.97 -2.02 19.16
N ASP A 82 -12.24 -3.17 18.55
CA ASP A 82 -12.77 -3.24 17.18
C ASP A 82 -14.14 -2.57 17.08
N GLN A 83 -15.03 -2.80 18.09
CA GLN A 83 -16.34 -2.17 18.17
C GLN A 83 -16.22 -0.65 18.39
N GLU A 84 -15.33 -0.23 19.28
CA GLU A 84 -15.12 1.19 19.58
C GLU A 84 -14.66 1.95 18.35
N VAL A 85 -13.62 1.45 17.65
CA VAL A 85 -13.07 2.15 16.47
C VAL A 85 -14.00 2.10 15.25
N ALA A 86 -14.97 1.20 15.21
CA ALA A 86 -16.04 1.20 14.19
C ALA A 86 -17.08 2.32 14.42
N GLY A 87 -17.16 2.84 15.63
CA GLY A 87 -18.14 3.83 16.07
C GLY A 87 -17.97 5.23 15.46
N LYS A 88 -18.97 6.08 15.68
CA LYS A 88 -19.02 7.46 15.14
C LYS A 88 -17.82 8.33 15.52
N PRO A 89 -17.29 8.30 16.76
CA PRO A 89 -16.12 9.11 17.11
C PRO A 89 -14.86 8.71 16.36
N TRP A 90 -14.80 7.47 15.84
CA TRP A 90 -13.67 6.90 15.15
C TRP A 90 -13.93 6.79 13.65
N PHE A 91 -13.99 5.59 13.08
CA PHE A 91 -14.15 5.41 11.63
C PHE A 91 -15.57 5.69 11.13
N ASN A 92 -16.59 5.55 12.00
CA ASN A 92 -18.00 5.63 11.61
C ASN A 92 -18.29 4.73 10.39
N THR A 93 -17.99 3.44 10.54
CA THR A 93 -18.00 2.47 9.43
C THR A 93 -19.36 2.32 8.75
N GLN A 94 -20.46 2.67 9.43
CA GLN A 94 -21.78 2.68 8.83
C GLN A 94 -21.94 3.77 7.76
N ALA A 95 -21.31 4.93 7.96
CA ALA A 95 -21.37 6.04 7.00
C ALA A 95 -20.18 6.02 6.04
N PHE A 96 -19.05 5.50 6.48
CA PHE A 96 -17.78 5.45 5.73
C PHE A 96 -17.21 4.02 5.79
N PRO A 97 -17.69 3.09 4.96
CA PRO A 97 -17.31 1.68 5.06
C PRO A 97 -15.86 1.42 4.63
N THR A 98 -15.26 2.31 3.82
CA THR A 98 -13.92 2.10 3.27
C THR A 98 -13.00 3.30 3.45
N ALA A 99 -11.71 3.02 3.64
CA ALA A 99 -10.65 3.97 3.39
C ALA A 99 -10.06 3.71 1.99
N LYS A 100 -9.66 4.77 1.30
CA LYS A 100 -9.17 4.67 -0.07
C LYS A 100 -7.84 5.41 -0.25
N PHE A 101 -6.86 4.72 -0.83
CA PHE A 101 -5.63 5.32 -1.32
C PHE A 101 -5.60 5.29 -2.85
N VAL A 102 -5.18 6.40 -3.47
CA VAL A 102 -4.94 6.50 -4.91
C VAL A 102 -3.57 7.12 -5.14
N SER A 103 -2.67 6.41 -5.80
CA SER A 103 -1.35 6.94 -6.14
C SER A 103 -1.47 8.08 -7.15
N SER A 104 -0.68 9.14 -6.94
CA SER A 104 -0.52 10.26 -7.88
C SER A 104 0.80 10.19 -8.63
N SER A 105 1.86 9.69 -7.98
CA SER A 105 3.17 9.50 -8.61
C SER A 105 3.97 8.38 -7.94
N VAL A 106 4.83 7.75 -8.75
CA VAL A 106 5.83 6.79 -8.29
C VAL A 106 7.19 7.25 -8.81
N LYS A 107 8.10 7.58 -7.89
CA LYS A 107 9.42 8.11 -8.21
C LYS A 107 10.49 7.11 -7.81
N PRO A 108 11.33 6.62 -8.74
CA PRO A 108 12.44 5.76 -8.40
C PRO A 108 13.53 6.56 -7.66
N LEU A 109 14.06 5.98 -6.58
CA LEU A 109 15.12 6.55 -5.75
C LEU A 109 16.48 5.85 -5.94
N GLY A 110 16.53 4.91 -6.87
CA GLY A 110 17.70 4.07 -7.12
C GLY A 110 17.65 2.73 -6.37
N GLY A 111 18.25 1.72 -6.97
CA GLY A 111 18.10 0.33 -6.54
C GLY A 111 16.64 -0.11 -6.66
N ASN A 112 16.14 -0.77 -5.62
CA ASN A 112 14.77 -1.24 -5.53
C ASN A 112 13.87 -0.32 -4.67
N ARG A 113 14.27 0.94 -4.43
CA ARG A 113 13.55 1.91 -3.60
C ARG A 113 12.76 2.90 -4.44
N TYR A 114 11.56 3.20 -3.98
CA TYR A 114 10.62 4.11 -4.63
C TYR A 114 9.98 5.03 -3.59
N GLU A 115 9.60 6.21 -4.03
CA GLU A 115 8.72 7.12 -3.31
C GLU A 115 7.35 7.07 -3.98
N VAL A 116 6.33 6.61 -3.26
CA VAL A 116 4.95 6.54 -3.73
C VAL A 116 4.16 7.65 -3.07
N ALA A 117 3.79 8.66 -3.85
CA ALA A 117 2.92 9.73 -3.38
C ALA A 117 1.48 9.46 -3.83
N GLY A 118 0.51 9.89 -3.02
CA GLY A 118 -0.91 9.70 -3.32
C GLY A 118 -1.84 10.45 -2.39
N GLN A 119 -3.13 10.22 -2.59
CA GLN A 119 -4.20 10.76 -1.76
C GLN A 119 -4.83 9.63 -0.95
N LEU A 120 -4.87 9.81 0.35
CA LEU A 120 -5.53 8.91 1.29
C LEU A 120 -6.82 9.57 1.78
N THR A 121 -7.93 8.86 1.61
CA THR A 121 -9.25 9.29 2.10
C THR A 121 -9.70 8.34 3.20
N ILE A 122 -9.99 8.89 4.38
CA ILE A 122 -10.59 8.16 5.50
C ILE A 122 -11.72 9.03 6.07
N LYS A 123 -12.86 8.43 6.41
CA LYS A 123 -14.00 9.13 7.01
C LYS A 123 -14.38 10.43 6.25
N GLY A 124 -14.34 10.37 4.90
CA GLY A 124 -14.63 11.50 4.02
C GLY A 124 -13.58 12.62 3.98
N LYS A 125 -12.49 12.52 4.72
CA LYS A 125 -11.37 13.46 4.70
C LYS A 125 -10.24 12.91 3.83
N THR A 126 -9.68 13.76 2.95
CA THR A 126 -8.59 13.40 2.05
C THR A 126 -7.32 14.17 2.40
N GLN A 127 -6.21 13.44 2.56
CA GLN A 127 -4.90 14.01 2.85
C GLN A 127 -3.84 13.44 1.88
N PRO A 128 -2.85 14.24 1.49
CA PRO A 128 -1.70 13.73 0.75
C PRO A 128 -0.84 12.86 1.67
N VAL A 129 -0.36 11.75 1.13
CA VAL A 129 0.61 10.88 1.82
C VAL A 129 1.75 10.52 0.89
N VAL A 130 2.92 10.29 1.48
CA VAL A 130 4.12 9.81 0.79
C VAL A 130 4.61 8.58 1.52
N ALA A 131 4.73 7.48 0.80
CA ALA A 131 5.16 6.19 1.33
C ALA A 131 6.49 5.77 0.68
N PRO A 132 7.62 5.83 1.39
CA PRO A 132 8.83 5.13 1.01
C PRO A 132 8.53 3.64 0.87
N THR A 133 8.87 3.07 -0.28
CA THR A 133 8.52 1.70 -0.64
C THR A 133 9.74 0.98 -1.21
N THR A 134 10.00 -0.23 -0.74
CA THR A 134 10.97 -1.14 -1.33
C THR A 134 10.23 -2.17 -2.17
N VAL A 135 10.69 -2.41 -3.40
CA VAL A 135 10.13 -3.42 -4.30
C VAL A 135 11.13 -4.53 -4.50
N THR A 136 10.80 -5.75 -4.08
CA THR A 136 11.63 -6.93 -4.27
C THR A 136 11.00 -7.83 -5.32
N ILE A 137 11.72 -8.05 -6.43
CA ILE A 137 11.26 -8.89 -7.54
C ILE A 137 11.92 -10.26 -7.46
N GLN A 138 11.12 -11.31 -7.49
CA GLN A 138 11.57 -12.70 -7.52
C GLN A 138 10.76 -13.48 -8.58
N GLY A 139 11.35 -13.67 -9.74
CA GLY A 139 10.67 -14.31 -10.86
C GLY A 139 9.46 -13.51 -11.34
N ASP A 140 8.29 -14.12 -11.29
CA ASP A 140 7.00 -13.54 -11.66
C ASP A 140 6.31 -12.81 -10.51
N GLN A 141 6.96 -12.66 -9.34
CA GLN A 141 6.41 -12.01 -8.16
C GLN A 141 7.17 -10.73 -7.80
N ALA A 142 6.43 -9.73 -7.37
CA ALA A 142 6.94 -8.50 -6.79
C ALA A 142 6.32 -8.27 -5.41
N THR A 143 7.16 -8.03 -4.42
CA THR A 143 6.74 -7.64 -3.07
C THR A 143 7.00 -6.15 -2.89
N PHE A 144 5.97 -5.41 -2.51
CA PHE A 144 5.99 -4.00 -2.20
C PHE A 144 5.91 -3.85 -0.68
N ASP A 145 6.97 -3.36 -0.05
CA ASP A 145 7.06 -3.18 1.40
C ASP A 145 7.30 -1.71 1.71
N GLY A 146 6.44 -1.12 2.54
CA GLY A 146 6.55 0.30 2.85
C GLY A 146 5.76 0.72 4.09
N SER A 147 5.99 1.97 4.50
CA SER A 147 5.27 2.55 5.63
C SER A 147 5.17 4.06 5.51
N PHE A 148 4.17 4.63 6.16
CA PHE A 148 4.00 6.06 6.31
C PHE A 148 3.27 6.39 7.62
N VAL A 149 3.33 7.65 8.04
CA VAL A 149 2.65 8.11 9.25
C VAL A 149 1.49 9.01 8.86
N ILE A 150 0.35 8.82 9.50
CA ILE A 150 -0.79 9.73 9.44
C ILE A 150 -1.03 10.35 10.82
N LYS A 151 -1.67 11.50 10.83
CA LYS A 151 -2.25 12.09 12.04
C LYS A 151 -3.74 11.81 12.04
N ARG A 152 -4.22 11.06 13.05
CA ARG A 152 -5.63 10.64 13.11
C ARG A 152 -6.61 11.81 13.13
N ALA A 153 -6.21 12.93 13.73
CA ALA A 153 -7.04 14.12 13.78
C ALA A 153 -7.30 14.75 12.40
N ASP A 154 -6.36 14.61 11.45
CA ASP A 154 -6.52 15.14 10.08
C ASP A 154 -7.66 14.45 9.32
N PHE A 155 -8.08 13.28 9.81
CA PHE A 155 -9.20 12.49 9.29
C PHE A 155 -10.42 12.48 10.20
N ALA A 156 -10.47 13.31 11.24
CA ALA A 156 -11.52 13.33 12.26
C ALA A 156 -11.72 11.94 12.93
N ILE A 157 -10.62 11.23 13.19
CA ILE A 157 -10.61 9.93 13.88
C ILE A 157 -10.26 10.14 15.34
N GLY A 158 -11.11 9.64 16.24
CA GLY A 158 -11.00 9.81 17.68
C GLY A 158 -11.42 11.22 18.13
N GLU A 159 -12.67 11.55 17.86
CA GLU A 159 -13.33 12.81 18.27
C GLU A 159 -13.98 12.69 19.65
N GLY A 160 -14.43 13.81 20.21
CA GLY A 160 -15.09 13.86 21.52
C GLY A 160 -14.14 13.44 22.63
N ASP A 161 -14.54 12.48 23.45
CA ASP A 161 -13.77 11.97 24.60
C ASP A 161 -12.41 11.36 24.18
N TRP A 162 -12.26 10.99 22.90
CA TRP A 162 -11.04 10.44 22.33
C TRP A 162 -10.09 11.49 21.72
N ALA A 163 -10.43 12.78 21.82
CA ALA A 163 -9.61 13.86 21.26
C ALA A 163 -8.28 14.06 22.01
N ASP A 164 -8.18 13.56 23.24
CA ASP A 164 -6.95 13.65 24.04
C ASP A 164 -5.86 12.72 23.49
N PHE A 165 -4.78 13.31 22.99
CA PHE A 165 -3.64 12.57 22.44
C PHE A 165 -2.75 11.90 23.51
N SER A 166 -2.96 12.20 24.78
CA SER A 166 -2.29 11.47 25.88
C SER A 166 -2.88 10.08 26.08
N VAL A 167 -4.17 9.89 25.75
CA VAL A 167 -4.83 8.58 25.79
C VAL A 167 -4.51 7.76 24.55
N VAL A 168 -4.79 8.32 23.35
CA VAL A 168 -4.39 7.71 22.08
C VAL A 168 -3.63 8.73 21.25
N ALA A 169 -2.38 8.48 20.95
CA ALA A 169 -1.51 9.40 20.24
C ALA A 169 -2.11 9.81 18.87
N ASN A 170 -1.76 11.03 18.43
CA ASN A 170 -2.23 11.54 17.15
C ASN A 170 -1.59 10.80 15.95
N GLU A 171 -0.34 10.39 16.09
CA GLU A 171 0.43 9.72 15.02
C GLU A 171 0.14 8.23 15.00
N ILE A 172 -0.23 7.75 13.83
CA ILE A 172 -0.47 6.33 13.54
C ILE A 172 0.48 5.94 12.41
N GLN A 173 1.32 4.94 12.65
CA GLN A 173 2.16 4.37 11.61
C GLN A 173 1.39 3.31 10.84
N VAL A 174 1.23 3.49 9.54
CA VAL A 174 0.68 2.49 8.63
C VAL A 174 1.83 1.75 7.98
N LYS A 175 1.77 0.42 7.96
CA LYS A 175 2.75 -0.49 7.34
C LYS A 175 2.01 -1.39 6.35
N PHE A 176 2.59 -1.57 5.18
CA PHE A 176 2.01 -2.49 4.21
C PHE A 176 3.08 -3.41 3.62
N LYS A 177 2.67 -4.63 3.33
CA LYS A 177 3.44 -5.57 2.53
C LYS A 177 2.48 -6.20 1.53
N VAL A 178 2.66 -5.87 0.26
CA VAL A 178 1.77 -6.28 -0.83
C VAL A 178 2.53 -7.18 -1.77
N LEU A 179 2.01 -8.37 -2.02
CA LEU A 179 2.52 -9.31 -3.01
C LEU A 179 1.67 -9.23 -4.27
N ALA A 180 2.32 -9.06 -5.41
CA ALA A 180 1.68 -9.11 -6.71
C ALA A 180 2.44 -10.05 -7.65
N SER A 181 1.72 -10.72 -8.55
CA SER A 181 2.30 -11.49 -9.65
C SER A 181 2.19 -10.74 -10.96
N GLY A 182 3.09 -11.11 -11.89
CA GLY A 182 3.05 -10.63 -13.27
C GLY A 182 1.76 -11.10 -13.95
N GLY A 183 1.11 -10.19 -14.69
CA GLY A 183 0.07 -10.56 -15.64
C GLY A 183 0.70 -11.31 -16.82
N LYS A 184 0.05 -12.39 -17.24
CA LYS A 184 0.38 -13.07 -18.50
C LYS A 184 -0.26 -12.35 -19.66
#